data_009e5b101be3c4a761c4d85d31edaba0
#
_entry.id   009e5b101be3c4a761c4d85d31edaba0
#
_cell.length_a   1.000
_cell.length_b   1.000
_cell.length_c   1.000
_cell.angle_alpha   90.00
_cell.angle_beta   90.00
_cell.angle_gamma   90.00
#
_symmetry.space_group_name_H-M   'P 1'
#
loop_
_entity.id
_entity.type
_entity.pdbx_description
1 polymer ?
#
loop_
_entity_poly.entity_id
_entity_poly.type
_entity_poly.pdbx_seq_one_letter_code
_entity_poly.pdbx_strand_id
1 'polypeptide(L)'
;MKKREFLKLGLLSVGAMTISNKSGALEYYPNKSDKKWAVLYGTWCGSSRDAAVWISEGMDGIANVFDVREDPDLSGYDHIVVGGSIRAGKVSDLLQEYLKKNRDRLRDKIRGLFVVCGNRMQPPGPEQVTGLIDNHLAILCDVSNELPKKVFLGRITYGLMDEDSRKMLQGFNMPEYDNLKREDCLTFGKEIIYRNMVSK
;
A
#
# COMPACT_ATOMS: atom_id res chain seq x y z
N MET A 1 7.72 21.54 45.33
CA MET A 1 7.48 22.24 44.05
C MET A 1 6.07 22.80 44.03
N LYS A 2 5.91 24.10 43.83
CA LYS A 2 4.61 24.79 43.86
C LYS A 2 3.88 24.55 42.52
N LYS A 3 2.57 24.23 42.56
CA LYS A 3 1.71 23.98 41.38
C LYS A 3 1.89 24.93 40.18
N ARG A 4 2.35 26.16 40.45
CA ARG A 4 2.59 27.20 39.46
C ARG A 4 3.84 26.97 38.58
N GLU A 5 4.83 26.24 39.06
CA GLU A 5 6.04 25.93 38.26
C GLU A 5 5.84 24.76 37.30
N PHE A 6 4.97 23.82 37.69
CA PHE A 6 4.59 22.68 36.80
C PHE A 6 3.83 23.16 35.57
N LEU A 7 2.97 24.20 35.74
CA LEU A 7 2.23 24.80 34.61
C LEU A 7 3.14 25.62 33.67
N LYS A 8 4.25 26.19 34.15
CA LYS A 8 5.20 26.89 33.30
C LYS A 8 6.09 25.96 32.47
N LEU A 9 6.42 24.78 32.98
CA LEU A 9 7.13 23.76 32.20
C LEU A 9 6.24 23.09 31.13
N GLY A 10 4.94 22.92 31.41
CA GLY A 10 3.98 22.36 30.45
C GLY A 10 3.65 23.28 29.27
N LEU A 11 3.84 24.61 29.41
CA LEU A 11 3.54 25.58 28.34
C LEU A 11 4.70 25.82 27.37
N LEU A 12 5.91 25.35 27.70
CA LEU A 12 7.08 25.46 26.82
C LEU A 12 7.26 24.31 25.87
N SER A 13 6.49 23.20 26.05
CA SER A 13 6.52 22.03 25.17
C SER A 13 5.43 22.02 24.08
N VAL A 14 4.54 23.02 24.05
CA VAL A 14 3.44 23.12 23.05
C VAL A 14 3.80 24.04 21.87
N GLY A 15 4.98 24.58 21.85
CA GLY A 15 5.37 25.59 20.86
C GLY A 15 6.29 25.10 19.79
N ALA A 16 5.96 24.07 19.04
CA ALA A 16 6.49 23.82 17.68
C ALA A 16 5.83 22.59 17.02
N MET A 17 4.52 22.38 17.17
CA MET A 17 3.82 21.64 16.14
C MET A 17 3.54 22.61 15.00
N THR A 18 4.51 22.81 14.13
CA THR A 18 4.21 23.29 12.79
C THR A 18 3.28 22.26 12.18
N ILE A 19 2.00 22.63 12.05
CA ILE A 19 1.03 21.89 11.24
C ILE A 19 1.55 22.01 9.81
N SER A 20 2.46 21.12 9.44
CA SER A 20 2.78 20.88 8.05
C SER A 20 1.54 20.23 7.45
N ASN A 21 0.80 20.96 6.61
CA ASN A 21 -0.23 20.42 5.71
C ASN A 21 0.42 19.50 4.65
N LYS A 22 1.25 18.57 5.09
CA LYS A 22 1.71 17.47 4.25
C LYS A 22 0.80 16.30 4.52
N SER A 23 0.17 15.78 3.48
CA SER A 23 -0.50 14.49 3.45
C SER A 23 0.23 13.53 4.40
N GLY A 24 -0.52 12.89 5.31
CA GLY A 24 0.06 12.07 6.38
C GLY A 24 0.69 10.79 5.84
N ALA A 25 1.83 10.93 5.17
CA ALA A 25 2.67 9.79 4.84
C ALA A 25 3.12 9.13 6.14
N LEU A 26 2.88 7.84 6.27
CA LEU A 26 3.54 7.04 7.27
C LEU A 26 5.03 6.95 6.87
N GLU A 27 5.85 7.84 7.40
CA GLU A 27 7.31 7.73 7.26
C GLU A 27 7.77 6.54 8.10
N TYR A 28 7.96 5.42 7.44
CA TYR A 28 8.55 4.23 8.02
C TYR A 28 10.06 4.26 7.82
N TYR A 29 10.80 4.50 8.93
CA TYR A 29 12.24 4.42 9.04
C TYR A 29 13.06 5.58 8.41
N PRO A 30 14.14 5.99 9.09
CA PRO A 30 15.03 7.06 8.62
C PRO A 30 16.11 6.56 7.64
N ASN A 31 15.97 5.39 7.02
CA ASN A 31 16.97 4.91 6.09
C ASN A 31 17.02 5.82 4.86
N LYS A 32 18.19 6.37 4.62
CA LYS A 32 18.41 7.28 3.50
C LYS A 32 18.61 6.48 2.21
N SER A 33 17.91 6.91 1.18
CA SER A 33 18.11 6.44 -0.19
C SER A 33 18.38 7.64 -1.10
N ASP A 34 19.22 7.47 -2.11
CA ASP A 34 19.47 8.48 -3.15
C ASP A 34 18.21 8.73 -4.00
N LYS A 35 17.26 7.80 -3.96
CA LYS A 35 15.97 7.87 -4.65
C LYS A 35 14.83 7.90 -3.65
N LYS A 36 13.83 8.72 -3.93
CA LYS A 36 12.61 8.78 -3.14
C LYS A 36 11.64 7.70 -3.61
N TRP A 37 11.29 6.81 -2.70
CA TRP A 37 10.38 5.71 -2.96
C TRP A 37 9.02 5.91 -2.29
N ALA A 38 7.97 5.48 -2.97
CA ALA A 38 6.62 5.43 -2.42
C ALA A 38 5.98 4.07 -2.63
N VAL A 39 5.13 3.64 -1.71
CA VAL A 39 4.18 2.55 -1.89
C VAL A 39 2.78 3.14 -1.81
N LEU A 40 2.06 3.15 -2.92
CA LEU A 40 0.67 3.58 -2.99
C LEU A 40 -0.26 2.38 -2.88
N TYR A 41 -1.25 2.45 -2.00
CA TYR A 41 -2.22 1.37 -1.86
C TYR A 41 -3.67 1.85 -1.79
N GLY A 42 -4.59 0.96 -2.26
CA GLY A 42 -6.02 1.05 -1.99
C GLY A 42 -6.47 -0.14 -1.14
N THR A 43 -7.26 0.09 -0.10
CA THR A 43 -7.69 -0.98 0.81
C THR A 43 -9.18 -0.93 1.13
N TRP A 44 -9.79 -2.10 1.40
CA TRP A 44 -11.16 -2.24 1.89
C TRP A 44 -11.20 -2.47 3.40
N CYS A 45 -10.41 -3.43 3.89
CA CYS A 45 -10.41 -3.88 5.28
C CYS A 45 -9.01 -3.94 5.90
N GLY A 46 -8.07 -3.12 5.42
CA GLY A 46 -6.74 -2.98 6.01
C GLY A 46 -5.67 -3.95 5.51
N SER A 47 -6.01 -5.06 4.83
CA SER A 47 -5.02 -6.04 4.35
C SER A 47 -3.96 -5.43 3.43
N SER A 48 -4.38 -4.58 2.48
CA SER A 48 -3.44 -3.95 1.54
C SER A 48 -2.59 -2.87 2.21
N ARG A 49 -3.08 -2.24 3.28
CA ARG A 49 -2.28 -1.34 4.12
C ARG A 49 -1.12 -2.10 4.77
N ASP A 50 -1.43 -3.23 5.41
CA ASP A 50 -0.42 -4.02 6.09
C ASP A 50 0.58 -4.60 5.09
N ALA A 51 0.10 -5.08 3.92
CA ALA A 51 0.99 -5.50 2.84
C ALA A 51 1.92 -4.37 2.37
N ALA A 52 1.40 -3.15 2.15
CA ALA A 52 2.19 -2.00 1.73
C ALA A 52 3.26 -1.62 2.76
N VAL A 53 2.92 -1.64 4.05
CA VAL A 53 3.85 -1.41 5.15
C VAL A 53 4.97 -2.45 5.17
N TRP A 54 4.63 -3.74 5.06
CA TRP A 54 5.62 -4.82 5.06
C TRP A 54 6.45 -4.87 3.78
N ILE A 55 5.90 -4.45 2.63
CA ILE A 55 6.67 -4.24 1.40
C ILE A 55 7.71 -3.14 1.63
N SER A 56 7.31 -1.97 2.19
CA SER A 56 8.25 -0.89 2.52
C SER A 56 9.33 -1.36 3.50
N GLU A 57 8.96 -2.13 4.52
CA GLU A 57 9.93 -2.72 5.44
C GLU A 57 10.92 -3.66 4.72
N GLY A 58 10.42 -4.50 3.80
CA GLY A 58 11.26 -5.35 2.94
C GLY A 58 12.17 -4.57 1.99
N MET A 59 11.84 -3.31 1.72
CA MET A 59 12.65 -2.34 1.00
C MET A 59 13.62 -1.58 1.92
N ASP A 60 14.00 -2.14 3.06
CA ASP A 60 14.82 -1.50 4.10
C ASP A 60 14.22 -0.20 4.66
N GLY A 61 12.90 -0.03 4.57
CA GLY A 61 12.17 1.12 5.07
C GLY A 61 12.43 2.44 4.33
N ILE A 62 12.93 2.39 3.11
CA ILE A 62 13.21 3.61 2.31
C ILE A 62 11.97 4.19 1.61
N ALA A 63 10.86 3.45 1.58
CA ALA A 63 9.65 3.86 0.89
C ALA A 63 8.59 4.42 1.86
N ASN A 64 8.06 5.61 1.54
CA ASN A 64 6.90 6.15 2.23
C ASN A 64 5.62 5.46 1.75
N VAL A 65 4.69 5.20 2.66
CA VAL A 65 3.47 4.43 2.38
C VAL A 65 2.26 5.36 2.37
N PHE A 66 1.48 5.35 1.28
CA PHE A 66 0.35 6.24 1.07
C PHE A 66 -0.96 5.49 0.81
N ASP A 67 -2.00 5.91 1.50
CA ASP A 67 -3.37 5.50 1.19
C ASP A 67 -3.92 6.37 0.04
N VAL A 68 -4.51 5.75 -0.97
CA VAL A 68 -5.10 6.47 -2.10
C VAL A 68 -6.23 7.43 -1.68
N ARG A 69 -6.87 7.19 -0.53
CA ARG A 69 -7.91 8.05 0.04
C ARG A 69 -7.41 9.43 0.43
N GLU A 70 -6.11 9.59 0.60
CA GLU A 70 -5.46 10.86 0.94
C GLU A 70 -5.15 11.72 -0.30
N ASP A 71 -5.44 11.22 -1.52
CA ASP A 71 -5.10 11.83 -2.82
C ASP A 71 -3.64 12.37 -2.84
N PRO A 72 -2.61 11.53 -2.53
CA PRO A 72 -1.25 12.00 -2.31
C PRO A 72 -0.61 12.54 -3.58
N ASP A 73 0.15 13.63 -3.48
CA ASP A 73 1.00 14.09 -4.57
C ASP A 73 2.31 13.28 -4.63
N LEU A 74 2.39 12.36 -5.57
CA LEU A 74 3.57 11.52 -5.80
C LEU A 74 4.53 12.09 -6.87
N SER A 75 4.36 13.33 -7.30
CA SER A 75 5.20 13.96 -8.32
C SER A 75 6.68 14.06 -7.90
N GLY A 76 6.93 14.26 -6.61
CA GLY A 76 8.26 14.35 -6.01
C GLY A 76 8.96 13.01 -5.74
N TYR A 77 8.35 11.87 -6.07
CA TYR A 77 8.94 10.54 -5.91
C TYR A 77 9.58 10.05 -7.21
N ASP A 78 10.70 9.35 -7.09
CA ASP A 78 11.44 8.78 -8.23
C ASP A 78 10.90 7.41 -8.61
N HIS A 79 10.50 6.61 -7.61
CA HIS A 79 10.06 5.23 -7.76
C HIS A 79 8.81 4.95 -6.94
N ILE A 80 7.89 4.20 -7.51
CA ILE A 80 6.58 3.95 -6.92
C ILE A 80 6.23 2.47 -7.05
N VAL A 81 5.77 1.88 -5.96
CA VAL A 81 5.10 0.56 -5.95
C VAL A 81 3.61 0.81 -5.81
N VAL A 82 2.80 0.16 -6.63
CA VAL A 82 1.35 0.37 -6.63
C VAL A 82 0.63 -0.94 -6.33
N GLY A 83 -0.38 -0.88 -5.47
CA GLY A 83 -1.20 -2.06 -5.24
C GLY A 83 -2.52 -1.79 -4.54
N GLY A 84 -3.28 -2.86 -4.33
CA GLY A 84 -4.57 -2.73 -3.67
C GLY A 84 -5.30 -4.05 -3.47
N SER A 85 -6.37 -3.99 -2.69
CA SER A 85 -7.26 -5.13 -2.47
C SER A 85 -8.16 -5.35 -3.68
N ILE A 86 -8.35 -6.62 -4.01
CA ILE A 86 -9.26 -7.06 -5.07
C ILE A 86 -10.64 -7.36 -4.49
N ARG A 87 -11.66 -6.77 -5.10
CA ARG A 87 -13.06 -7.09 -4.89
C ARG A 87 -13.74 -7.25 -6.24
N ALA A 88 -14.47 -8.33 -6.45
CA ALA A 88 -15.11 -8.64 -7.73
C ALA A 88 -14.17 -8.50 -8.94
N GLY A 89 -12.92 -8.98 -8.80
CA GLY A 89 -11.89 -8.96 -9.86
C GLY A 89 -11.20 -7.63 -10.11
N LYS A 90 -11.49 -6.57 -9.34
CA LYS A 90 -10.95 -5.21 -9.56
C LYS A 90 -10.38 -4.61 -8.28
N VAL A 91 -9.42 -3.69 -8.43
CA VAL A 91 -9.02 -2.80 -7.34
C VAL A 91 -10.09 -1.75 -7.08
N SER A 92 -10.03 -1.08 -5.92
CA SER A 92 -11.03 -0.08 -5.53
C SER A 92 -11.19 1.02 -6.58
N ASP A 93 -12.43 1.56 -6.71
CA ASP A 93 -12.71 2.63 -7.67
C ASP A 93 -11.84 3.87 -7.43
N LEU A 94 -11.61 4.23 -6.16
CA LEU A 94 -10.70 5.33 -5.80
C LEU A 94 -9.29 5.12 -6.34
N LEU A 95 -8.74 3.90 -6.25
CA LEU A 95 -7.42 3.60 -6.81
C LEU A 95 -7.44 3.68 -8.34
N GLN A 96 -8.50 3.18 -8.99
CA GLN A 96 -8.64 3.27 -10.43
C GLN A 96 -8.72 4.72 -10.91
N GLU A 97 -9.50 5.57 -10.24
CA GLU A 97 -9.64 7.00 -10.56
C GLU A 97 -8.32 7.74 -10.35
N TYR A 98 -7.64 7.50 -9.23
CA TYR A 98 -6.34 8.09 -8.94
C TYR A 98 -5.31 7.73 -10.02
N LEU A 99 -5.22 6.45 -10.40
CA LEU A 99 -4.29 6.00 -11.41
C LEU A 99 -4.60 6.59 -12.79
N LYS A 100 -5.87 6.67 -13.17
CA LYS A 100 -6.28 7.31 -14.43
C LYS A 100 -5.93 8.80 -14.46
N LYS A 101 -6.22 9.53 -13.36
CA LYS A 101 -5.93 10.97 -13.21
C LYS A 101 -4.43 11.29 -13.30
N ASN A 102 -3.59 10.41 -12.74
CA ASN A 102 -2.15 10.64 -12.59
C ASN A 102 -1.27 9.79 -13.54
N ARG A 103 -1.88 9.07 -14.48
CA ARG A 103 -1.23 8.08 -15.35
C ARG A 103 0.08 8.55 -15.95
N ASP A 104 0.06 9.66 -16.67
CA ASP A 104 1.21 10.18 -17.40
C ASP A 104 2.37 10.62 -16.50
N ARG A 105 2.07 10.94 -15.23
CA ARG A 105 3.06 11.34 -14.25
C ARG A 105 3.69 10.15 -13.53
N LEU A 106 2.97 9.02 -13.45
CA LEU A 106 3.36 7.88 -12.61
C LEU A 106 3.94 6.72 -13.41
N ARG A 107 3.50 6.47 -14.65
CA ARG A 107 3.83 5.27 -15.42
C ARG A 107 5.34 4.99 -15.48
N ASP A 108 6.16 6.01 -15.74
CA ASP A 108 7.61 5.87 -15.88
C ASP A 108 8.34 5.69 -14.53
N LYS A 109 7.62 5.87 -13.42
CA LYS A 109 8.14 5.73 -12.05
C LYS A 109 7.74 4.42 -11.38
N ILE A 110 6.78 3.69 -11.92
CA ILE A 110 6.31 2.44 -11.34
C ILE A 110 7.38 1.37 -11.46
N ARG A 111 7.68 0.70 -10.32
CA ARG A 111 8.74 -0.31 -10.19
C ARG A 111 8.23 -1.65 -9.65
N GLY A 112 6.97 -1.75 -9.32
CA GLY A 112 6.36 -2.99 -8.87
C GLY A 112 4.86 -2.86 -8.69
N LEU A 113 4.14 -3.96 -8.85
CA LEU A 113 2.70 -4.04 -8.71
C LEU A 113 2.33 -5.17 -7.75
N PHE A 114 1.37 -4.92 -6.86
CA PHE A 114 0.83 -5.96 -6.01
C PHE A 114 -0.69 -5.88 -5.87
N VAL A 115 -1.31 -7.00 -5.62
CA VAL A 115 -2.72 -7.06 -5.22
C VAL A 115 -2.89 -8.01 -4.05
N VAL A 116 -3.91 -7.74 -3.24
CA VAL A 116 -4.31 -8.58 -2.11
C VAL A 116 -5.71 -9.13 -2.41
N CYS A 117 -5.85 -10.44 -2.49
CA CYS A 117 -7.13 -11.09 -2.83
C CYS A 117 -7.65 -11.96 -1.69
N GLY A 118 -8.98 -12.13 -1.64
CA GLY A 118 -9.66 -12.95 -0.65
C GLY A 118 -9.67 -14.46 -0.94
N ASN A 119 -8.84 -14.96 -1.85
CA ASN A 119 -8.78 -16.37 -2.15
C ASN A 119 -8.24 -17.16 -0.95
N ARG A 120 -8.99 -18.17 -0.52
CA ARG A 120 -8.63 -19.03 0.62
C ARG A 120 -8.12 -20.42 0.20
N MET A 121 -8.47 -20.82 -1.01
CA MET A 121 -8.43 -22.24 -1.38
C MET A 121 -7.05 -22.66 -1.88
N GLN A 122 -6.30 -21.75 -2.50
CA GLN A 122 -5.01 -22.08 -3.11
C GLN A 122 -4.04 -20.90 -3.03
N PRO A 123 -2.72 -21.16 -2.96
CA PRO A 123 -1.73 -20.13 -3.16
C PRO A 123 -1.92 -19.44 -4.52
N PRO A 124 -1.65 -18.15 -4.63
CA PRO A 124 -1.76 -17.42 -5.89
C PRO A 124 -0.83 -18.03 -6.95
N GLY A 125 -1.39 -18.35 -8.11
CA GLY A 125 -0.67 -18.87 -9.27
C GLY A 125 -0.49 -17.85 -10.39
N PRO A 126 0.20 -18.22 -11.50
CA PRO A 126 0.41 -17.36 -12.67
C PRO A 126 -0.87 -16.80 -13.28
N GLU A 127 -1.95 -17.59 -13.31
CA GLU A 127 -3.25 -17.17 -13.84
C GLU A 127 -3.84 -16.00 -13.06
N GLN A 128 -3.66 -15.97 -11.72
CA GLN A 128 -4.11 -14.87 -10.88
C GLN A 128 -3.27 -13.62 -11.08
N VAL A 129 -1.96 -13.76 -11.31
CA VAL A 129 -1.10 -12.62 -11.69
C VAL A 129 -1.59 -12.05 -13.02
N THR A 130 -1.78 -12.88 -14.03
CA THR A 130 -2.29 -12.45 -15.33
C THR A 130 -3.67 -11.79 -15.21
N GLY A 131 -4.62 -12.42 -14.54
CA GLY A 131 -5.99 -11.92 -14.45
C GLY A 131 -6.12 -10.65 -13.62
N LEU A 132 -5.46 -10.56 -12.46
CA LEU A 132 -5.64 -9.48 -11.50
C LEU A 132 -4.63 -8.34 -11.67
N ILE A 133 -3.44 -8.63 -12.19
CA ILE A 133 -2.41 -7.62 -12.37
C ILE A 133 -2.23 -7.28 -13.84
N ASP A 134 -1.87 -8.21 -14.72
CA ASP A 134 -1.55 -7.90 -16.12
C ASP A 134 -2.76 -7.33 -16.86
N ASN A 135 -3.90 -8.02 -16.78
CA ASN A 135 -5.12 -7.66 -17.50
C ASN A 135 -5.94 -6.55 -16.80
N HIS A 136 -5.49 -6.05 -15.64
CA HIS A 136 -6.22 -5.03 -14.92
C HIS A 136 -5.31 -3.92 -14.37
N LEU A 137 -4.52 -4.16 -13.32
CA LEU A 137 -3.76 -3.11 -12.64
C LEU A 137 -2.64 -2.55 -13.52
N ALA A 138 -1.92 -3.40 -14.28
CA ALA A 138 -0.86 -2.96 -15.18
C ALA A 138 -1.39 -2.08 -16.32
N ILE A 139 -2.59 -2.41 -16.84
CA ILE A 139 -3.27 -1.59 -17.86
C ILE A 139 -3.66 -0.22 -17.30
N LEU A 140 -4.18 -0.17 -16.06
CA LEU A 140 -4.50 1.10 -15.39
C LEU A 140 -3.26 1.97 -15.19
N CYS A 141 -2.13 1.34 -14.87
CA CYS A 141 -0.85 2.02 -14.67
C CYS A 141 -0.11 2.36 -15.97
N ASP A 142 -0.52 1.77 -17.10
CA ASP A 142 0.16 1.88 -18.40
C ASP A 142 1.64 1.43 -18.33
N VAL A 143 1.89 0.27 -17.75
CA VAL A 143 3.24 -0.26 -17.55
C VAL A 143 3.44 -1.60 -18.26
N SER A 144 4.71 -1.91 -18.59
CA SER A 144 5.10 -3.16 -19.23
C SER A 144 4.97 -4.37 -18.31
N ASN A 145 4.98 -5.57 -18.91
CA ASN A 145 4.88 -6.84 -18.20
C ASN A 145 6.17 -7.27 -17.44
N GLU A 146 7.25 -6.52 -17.54
CA GLU A 146 8.56 -6.90 -16.99
C GLU A 146 8.77 -6.54 -15.51
N LEU A 147 7.86 -5.76 -14.93
CA LEU A 147 7.96 -5.35 -13.53
C LEU A 147 7.73 -6.52 -12.55
N PRO A 148 8.34 -6.47 -11.36
CA PRO A 148 7.97 -7.34 -10.25
C PRO A 148 6.46 -7.26 -9.97
N LYS A 149 5.81 -8.41 -9.87
CA LYS A 149 4.36 -8.52 -9.63
C LYS A 149 4.07 -9.57 -8.58
N LYS A 150 3.17 -9.27 -7.66
CA LYS A 150 2.80 -10.23 -6.61
C LYS A 150 1.32 -10.18 -6.27
N VAL A 151 0.71 -11.35 -6.21
CA VAL A 151 -0.62 -11.53 -5.62
C VAL A 151 -0.43 -12.09 -4.22
N PHE A 152 -0.95 -11.40 -3.22
CA PHE A 152 -0.97 -11.85 -1.84
C PHE A 152 -2.34 -12.40 -1.47
N LEU A 153 -2.38 -13.39 -0.61
CA LEU A 153 -3.60 -13.77 0.07
C LEU A 153 -3.95 -12.72 1.13
N GLY A 154 -5.22 -12.37 1.22
CA GLY A 154 -5.70 -11.36 2.16
C GLY A 154 -6.33 -11.97 3.41
N ARG A 155 -7.06 -11.11 4.12
CA ARG A 155 -7.86 -11.49 5.29
C ARG A 155 -9.30 -11.05 5.12
N ILE A 156 -10.20 -11.67 5.86
CA ILE A 156 -11.55 -11.22 6.11
C ILE A 156 -11.68 -11.02 7.63
N THR A 157 -11.91 -9.76 8.03
CA THR A 157 -12.15 -9.37 9.41
C THR A 157 -13.38 -8.48 9.43
N TYR A 158 -14.49 -9.00 9.91
CA TYR A 158 -15.79 -8.32 9.87
C TYR A 158 -15.80 -6.97 10.58
N GLY A 159 -15.02 -6.85 11.67
CA GLY A 159 -14.91 -5.59 12.40
C GLY A 159 -14.21 -4.45 11.66
N LEU A 160 -13.53 -4.74 10.54
CA LEU A 160 -12.80 -3.77 9.71
C LEU A 160 -13.52 -3.46 8.38
N MET A 161 -14.70 -4.03 8.16
CA MET A 161 -15.46 -3.86 6.92
C MET A 161 -16.60 -2.86 7.09
N ASP A 162 -16.99 -2.24 5.99
CA ASP A 162 -18.25 -1.53 5.90
C ASP A 162 -19.45 -2.51 6.11
N GLU A 163 -20.59 -1.96 6.53
CA GLU A 163 -21.73 -2.77 6.93
C GLU A 163 -22.30 -3.61 5.78
N ASP A 164 -22.32 -3.08 4.57
CA ASP A 164 -22.86 -3.77 3.38
C ASP A 164 -21.96 -4.95 2.99
N SER A 165 -20.65 -4.75 2.98
CA SER A 165 -19.67 -5.82 2.74
C SER A 165 -19.78 -6.92 3.79
N ARG A 166 -19.93 -6.55 5.07
CA ARG A 166 -20.08 -7.50 6.16
C ARG A 166 -21.35 -8.32 6.01
N LYS A 167 -22.50 -7.70 5.78
CA LYS A 167 -23.79 -8.38 5.59
C LYS A 167 -23.73 -9.33 4.41
N MET A 168 -23.13 -8.89 3.29
CA MET A 168 -22.99 -9.73 2.10
C MET A 168 -22.17 -10.99 2.40
N LEU A 169 -21.01 -10.87 3.02
CA LEU A 169 -20.14 -12.02 3.30
C LEU A 169 -20.73 -12.95 4.36
N GLN A 170 -21.41 -12.40 5.37
CA GLN A 170 -22.17 -13.18 6.35
C GLN A 170 -23.31 -13.95 5.69
N GLY A 171 -24.01 -13.36 4.73
CA GLY A 171 -25.03 -14.03 3.93
C GLY A 171 -24.51 -15.24 3.15
N PHE A 172 -23.23 -15.24 2.78
CA PHE A 172 -22.55 -16.38 2.16
C PHE A 172 -21.89 -17.34 3.18
N ASN A 173 -22.17 -17.17 4.48
CA ASN A 173 -21.53 -17.92 5.57
C ASN A 173 -19.98 -17.92 5.45
N MET A 174 -19.39 -16.83 4.98
CA MET A 174 -17.96 -16.71 4.84
C MET A 174 -17.31 -16.52 6.20
N PRO A 175 -16.43 -17.43 6.68
CA PRO A 175 -15.78 -17.23 7.98
C PRO A 175 -14.71 -16.13 7.90
N GLU A 176 -14.38 -15.55 9.05
CA GLU A 176 -13.18 -14.74 9.19
C GLU A 176 -11.91 -15.58 9.02
N TYR A 177 -10.87 -15.01 8.42
CA TYR A 177 -9.56 -15.63 8.26
C TYR A 177 -8.48 -14.58 8.01
N ASP A 178 -7.23 -14.95 8.25
CA ASP A 178 -6.04 -14.17 7.87
C ASP A 178 -5.02 -15.10 7.20
N ASN A 179 -4.82 -14.90 5.90
CA ASN A 179 -3.84 -15.61 5.09
C ASN A 179 -2.73 -14.69 4.58
N LEU A 180 -2.72 -13.42 5.01
CA LEU A 180 -1.68 -12.48 4.61
C LEU A 180 -0.40 -12.78 5.39
N LYS A 181 0.65 -13.19 4.68
CA LYS A 181 1.94 -13.53 5.26
C LYS A 181 2.90 -12.36 5.14
N ARG A 182 3.39 -11.89 6.29
CA ARG A 182 4.38 -10.80 6.35
C ARG A 182 5.65 -11.14 5.56
N GLU A 183 6.15 -12.36 5.68
CA GLU A 183 7.36 -12.83 5.00
C GLU A 183 7.28 -12.68 3.47
N ASP A 184 6.12 -12.98 2.88
CA ASP A 184 5.92 -12.85 1.43
C ASP A 184 6.01 -11.38 1.00
N CYS A 185 5.48 -10.47 1.81
CA CYS A 185 5.55 -9.03 1.56
C CYS A 185 6.98 -8.49 1.69
N LEU A 186 7.70 -8.91 2.74
CA LEU A 186 9.12 -8.56 2.93
C LEU A 186 9.97 -9.04 1.75
N THR A 187 9.76 -10.29 1.31
CA THR A 187 10.48 -10.89 0.18
C THR A 187 10.22 -10.11 -1.10
N PHE A 188 8.98 -9.71 -1.35
CA PHE A 188 8.64 -8.90 -2.52
C PHE A 188 9.27 -7.50 -2.48
N GLY A 189 9.31 -6.86 -1.32
CA GLY A 189 10.02 -5.59 -1.14
C GLY A 189 11.51 -5.70 -1.50
N LYS A 190 12.19 -6.76 -1.02
CA LYS A 190 13.59 -7.05 -1.35
C LYS A 190 13.79 -7.30 -2.86
N GLU A 191 12.88 -8.04 -3.50
CA GLU A 191 12.91 -8.27 -4.94
C GLU A 191 12.86 -6.97 -5.74
N ILE A 192 11.96 -6.04 -5.37
CA ILE A 192 11.84 -4.75 -6.03
C ILE A 192 13.16 -3.98 -5.98
N ILE A 193 13.78 -3.87 -4.80
CA ILE A 193 15.06 -3.17 -4.64
C ILE A 193 16.16 -3.86 -5.45
N TYR A 194 16.30 -5.18 -5.36
CA TYR A 194 17.32 -5.93 -6.08
C TYR A 194 17.24 -5.72 -7.60
N ARG A 195 16.05 -5.84 -8.19
CA ARG A 195 15.88 -5.63 -9.64
C ARG A 195 16.22 -4.22 -10.08
N ASN A 196 15.90 -3.21 -9.27
CA ASN A 196 16.23 -1.81 -9.59
C ASN A 196 17.72 -1.47 -9.41
N MET A 197 18.48 -2.27 -8.66
CA MET A 197 19.94 -2.13 -8.57
C MET A 197 20.66 -2.77 -9.76
N VAL A 198 20.15 -3.88 -10.29
CA VAL A 198 20.77 -4.65 -11.38
C VAL A 198 20.45 -4.08 -12.76
N SER A 199 19.39 -3.30 -12.88
CA SER A 199 18.93 -2.68 -14.15
C SER A 199 19.67 -1.37 -14.49
N LYS A 200 20.73 -1.02 -13.79
CA LYS A 200 21.66 0.08 -14.06
C LYS A 200 22.88 -0.43 -14.78
#